data_8b4c2249c0356a3d78c0a15f000b5899
#
_entry.id   8b4c2249c0356a3d78c0a15f000b5899
#
_cell.length_a   1.000
_cell.length_b   1.000
_cell.length_c   1.000
_cell.angle_alpha   90.00
_cell.angle_beta   90.00
_cell.angle_gamma   90.00
#
_symmetry.space_group_name_H-M   'P 1'
#
loop_
_entity.id
_entity.type
_entity.pdbx_description
1 polymer ?
#
loop_
_entity_poly.entity_id
_entity_poly.type
_entity_poly.pdbx_seq_one_letter_code
_entity_poly.pdbx_strand_id
1 'polypeptide(L)'
;MSLKSFIARKWAAYIRKKIDQWASDPIVTQEKVFLSIIQKAKHTAFGHDHHFEEIHSYEDFVQRVPIRDYEALAPYIERVKKGEENILWPGKPLYFAKTSGTTSGAKYIPLTKESMPYHIEAARNAIMCYIAETGKADFVSGKMIFLQGSPILEKKNGIRLGRLSGISAHYVPKYLQTNRMPSWKTNCIEDWETKIDAIVEETIHENMTLISGIPPWVQMYFERLQQKSQKTVGELFPNFQLFIYGGVNYEPYRQKFEHLIGRKVDSVELYPASEGFFAYQDTQTQKGMLLLLNAGIFYEFIEADTFFSENPKRISLKDVQLGVNYVLIVSTNAGLWGYNMGDTVMFTSLKPYRIVVTGRIKHFISAFGEHVIAKEVEEALAETLAQQGGEVSEFTVAPQVNPPAGELPYHEWFIEFEQAPKDMEAFAHTLDQALQAQNSYYKDLIEGKVLQRLRITPVPKGSFAQYMKSQGKLGGQNKTQHLANDRSIADKLSEK
;
A
#
# COMPACT_ATOMS: atom_id res chain seq x y z
N MET A 1 -23.74 -11.37 25.44
CA MET A 1 -23.58 -11.66 23.98
C MET A 1 -24.73 -11.00 23.25
N SER A 2 -24.46 -10.08 22.34
CA SER A 2 -25.52 -9.44 21.55
C SER A 2 -26.02 -10.36 20.44
N LEU A 3 -27.26 -10.14 19.96
CA LEU A 3 -27.80 -10.85 18.80
C LEU A 3 -26.91 -10.63 17.56
N LYS A 4 -26.33 -9.42 17.40
CA LYS A 4 -25.40 -9.10 16.33
C LYS A 4 -24.14 -9.99 16.39
N SER A 5 -23.55 -10.16 17.58
CA SER A 5 -22.37 -11.03 17.78
C SER A 5 -22.66 -12.49 17.45
N PHE A 6 -23.83 -12.99 17.83
CA PHE A 6 -24.25 -14.36 17.50
C PHE A 6 -24.38 -14.57 16.00
N ILE A 7 -25.09 -13.65 15.31
CA ILE A 7 -25.24 -13.70 13.84
C ILE A 7 -23.87 -13.60 13.16
N ALA A 8 -22.99 -12.70 13.61
CA ALA A 8 -21.66 -12.52 13.05
C ALA A 8 -20.82 -13.81 13.13
N ARG A 9 -20.86 -14.54 14.26
CA ARG A 9 -20.15 -15.83 14.41
C ARG A 9 -20.67 -16.90 13.45
N LYS A 10 -21.99 -17.01 13.28
CA LYS A 10 -22.57 -17.97 12.33
C LYS A 10 -22.19 -17.63 10.88
N TRP A 11 -22.22 -16.35 10.55
CA TRP A 11 -21.79 -15.88 9.23
C TRP A 11 -20.31 -16.07 9.00
N ALA A 12 -19.48 -15.79 10.00
CA ALA A 12 -18.04 -16.01 9.95
C ALA A 12 -17.69 -17.48 9.66
N ALA A 13 -18.33 -18.42 10.34
CA ALA A 13 -18.15 -19.85 10.08
C ALA A 13 -18.53 -20.26 8.62
N TYR A 14 -19.62 -19.69 8.10
CA TYR A 14 -20.03 -19.91 6.72
C TYR A 14 -19.01 -19.33 5.70
N ILE A 15 -18.54 -18.11 5.92
CA ILE A 15 -17.53 -17.45 5.07
C ILE A 15 -16.22 -18.23 5.13
N ARG A 16 -15.77 -18.66 6.32
CA ARG A 16 -14.54 -19.45 6.48
C ARG A 16 -14.62 -20.73 5.65
N LYS A 17 -15.75 -21.46 5.70
CA LYS A 17 -15.94 -22.66 4.89
C LYS A 17 -15.82 -22.39 3.38
N LYS A 18 -16.34 -21.25 2.90
CA LYS A 18 -16.18 -20.87 1.48
C LYS A 18 -14.73 -20.54 1.11
N ILE A 19 -14.01 -19.89 2.03
CA ILE A 19 -12.59 -19.59 1.83
C ILE A 19 -11.78 -20.89 1.77
N ASP A 20 -12.02 -21.81 2.71
CA ASP A 20 -11.33 -23.09 2.74
C ASP A 20 -11.57 -23.93 1.46
N GLN A 21 -12.74 -23.83 0.83
CA GLN A 21 -13.06 -24.52 -0.42
C GLN A 21 -12.17 -24.08 -1.59
N TRP A 22 -12.01 -22.76 -1.84
CA TRP A 22 -11.14 -22.34 -2.94
C TRP A 22 -9.65 -22.39 -2.57
N ALA A 23 -9.32 -22.27 -1.29
CA ALA A 23 -7.95 -22.35 -0.81
C ALA A 23 -7.40 -23.79 -0.79
N SER A 24 -8.28 -24.80 -0.75
CA SER A 24 -7.88 -26.21 -0.81
C SER A 24 -7.43 -26.67 -2.20
N ASP A 25 -7.88 -25.98 -3.25
CA ASP A 25 -7.50 -26.29 -4.64
C ASP A 25 -7.02 -25.02 -5.37
N PRO A 26 -5.86 -24.49 -4.95
CA PRO A 26 -5.40 -23.18 -5.34
C PRO A 26 -5.04 -23.08 -6.84
N ILE A 27 -4.48 -24.14 -7.42
CA ILE A 27 -4.03 -24.15 -8.82
C ILE A 27 -5.25 -24.15 -9.74
N VAL A 28 -6.21 -25.04 -9.51
CA VAL A 28 -7.46 -25.07 -10.29
C VAL A 28 -8.24 -23.76 -10.13
N THR A 29 -8.21 -23.15 -8.95
CA THR A 29 -8.83 -21.85 -8.71
C THR A 29 -8.19 -20.77 -9.59
N GLN A 30 -6.85 -20.72 -9.66
CA GLN A 30 -6.15 -19.75 -10.50
C GLN A 30 -6.31 -20.02 -12.00
N GLU A 31 -6.33 -21.28 -12.44
CA GLU A 31 -6.61 -21.64 -13.83
C GLU A 31 -8.01 -21.16 -14.26
N LYS A 32 -9.03 -21.36 -13.43
CA LYS A 32 -10.39 -20.87 -13.69
C LYS A 32 -10.44 -19.35 -13.80
N VAL A 33 -9.74 -18.64 -12.92
CA VAL A 33 -9.65 -17.18 -12.97
C VAL A 33 -8.95 -16.75 -14.26
N PHE A 34 -7.81 -17.34 -14.59
CA PHE A 34 -7.04 -17.08 -15.80
C PHE A 34 -7.91 -17.21 -17.05
N LEU A 35 -8.50 -18.37 -17.27
CA LEU A 35 -9.34 -18.62 -18.44
C LEU A 35 -10.54 -17.66 -18.49
N SER A 36 -11.15 -17.37 -17.34
CA SER A 36 -12.30 -16.46 -17.28
C SER A 36 -11.95 -15.04 -17.68
N ILE A 37 -10.80 -14.48 -17.23
CA ILE A 37 -10.41 -13.11 -17.58
C ILE A 37 -10.01 -13.00 -19.04
N ILE A 38 -9.27 -13.96 -19.59
CA ILE A 38 -8.91 -14.03 -21.01
C ILE A 38 -10.17 -14.07 -21.88
N GLN A 39 -11.07 -15.04 -21.61
CA GLN A 39 -12.31 -15.19 -22.38
C GLN A 39 -13.18 -13.93 -22.38
N LYS A 40 -13.26 -13.22 -21.25
CA LYS A 40 -14.04 -11.97 -21.18
C LYS A 40 -13.39 -10.83 -21.95
N ALA A 41 -12.08 -10.73 -21.95
CA ALA A 41 -11.36 -9.62 -22.54
C ALA A 41 -10.98 -9.84 -24.02
N LYS A 42 -11.25 -11.00 -24.62
CA LYS A 42 -10.81 -11.33 -25.99
C LYS A 42 -11.25 -10.34 -27.09
N HIS A 43 -12.37 -9.65 -26.89
CA HIS A 43 -12.90 -8.68 -27.84
C HIS A 43 -12.58 -7.22 -27.47
N THR A 44 -11.70 -6.99 -26.49
CA THR A 44 -11.17 -5.65 -26.19
C THR A 44 -10.06 -5.28 -27.18
N ALA A 45 -9.70 -3.98 -27.25
CA ALA A 45 -8.58 -3.55 -28.07
C ALA A 45 -7.29 -4.27 -27.64
N PHE A 46 -7.03 -4.36 -26.31
CA PHE A 46 -5.88 -5.08 -25.79
C PHE A 46 -5.92 -6.59 -26.14
N GLY A 47 -7.11 -7.21 -26.04
CA GLY A 47 -7.28 -8.63 -26.40
C GLY A 47 -6.99 -8.90 -27.86
N HIS A 48 -7.42 -8.03 -28.78
CA HIS A 48 -7.09 -8.12 -30.21
C HIS A 48 -5.60 -7.92 -30.48
N ASP A 49 -4.98 -6.88 -29.90
CA ASP A 49 -3.57 -6.58 -30.08
C ASP A 49 -2.66 -7.71 -29.58
N HIS A 50 -3.15 -8.54 -28.64
CA HIS A 50 -2.44 -9.64 -28.03
C HIS A 50 -3.00 -11.02 -28.37
N HIS A 51 -3.89 -11.12 -29.38
CA HIS A 51 -4.44 -12.39 -29.89
C HIS A 51 -5.05 -13.28 -28.78
N PHE A 52 -5.89 -12.70 -27.91
CA PHE A 52 -6.49 -13.43 -26.78
C PHE A 52 -7.35 -14.62 -27.19
N GLU A 53 -7.89 -14.62 -28.38
CA GLU A 53 -8.65 -15.75 -28.94
C GLU A 53 -7.78 -17.00 -29.23
N GLU A 54 -6.45 -16.82 -29.32
CA GLU A 54 -5.48 -17.92 -29.51
C GLU A 54 -4.79 -18.32 -28.20
N ILE A 55 -5.15 -17.74 -27.05
CA ILE A 55 -4.59 -18.07 -25.73
C ILE A 55 -5.43 -19.18 -25.11
N HIS A 56 -4.87 -20.38 -25.04
CA HIS A 56 -5.49 -21.57 -24.46
C HIS A 56 -4.71 -22.10 -23.25
N SER A 57 -3.47 -21.67 -23.06
CA SER A 57 -2.58 -22.08 -22.00
C SER A 57 -1.84 -20.88 -21.37
N TYR A 58 -1.21 -21.11 -20.23
CA TYR A 58 -0.33 -20.12 -19.61
C TYR A 58 0.89 -19.81 -20.50
N GLU A 59 1.41 -20.82 -21.17
CA GLU A 59 2.53 -20.72 -22.09
C GLU A 59 2.19 -19.79 -23.29
N ASP A 60 0.98 -19.92 -23.87
CA ASP A 60 0.50 -19.00 -24.93
C ASP A 60 0.42 -17.56 -24.41
N PHE A 61 -0.05 -17.38 -23.17
CA PHE A 61 -0.18 -16.06 -22.54
C PHE A 61 1.19 -15.40 -22.36
N VAL A 62 2.16 -16.12 -21.84
CA VAL A 62 3.52 -15.61 -21.62
C VAL A 62 4.17 -15.15 -22.94
N GLN A 63 3.93 -15.87 -24.04
CA GLN A 63 4.46 -15.52 -25.36
C GLN A 63 3.81 -14.27 -25.96
N ARG A 64 2.52 -14.01 -25.69
CA ARG A 64 1.73 -12.95 -26.32
C ARG A 64 1.61 -11.69 -25.49
N VAL A 65 1.65 -11.81 -24.16
CA VAL A 65 1.43 -10.72 -23.22
C VAL A 65 2.73 -10.41 -22.47
N PRO A 66 3.51 -9.42 -22.89
CA PRO A 66 4.73 -9.03 -22.19
C PRO A 66 4.41 -8.39 -20.83
N ILE A 67 5.39 -8.45 -19.91
CA ILE A 67 5.32 -7.72 -18.66
C ILE A 67 5.33 -6.23 -18.92
N ARG A 68 4.45 -5.50 -18.25
CA ARG A 68 4.32 -4.05 -18.36
C ARG A 68 4.26 -3.38 -17.01
N ASP A 69 4.86 -2.23 -16.91
CA ASP A 69 4.56 -1.25 -15.86
C ASP A 69 3.41 -0.32 -16.31
N TYR A 70 3.11 0.68 -15.50
CA TYR A 70 2.06 1.65 -15.82
C TYR A 70 2.34 2.43 -17.10
N GLU A 71 3.59 2.82 -17.34
CA GLU A 71 3.97 3.63 -18.49
C GLU A 71 3.73 2.85 -19.80
N ALA A 72 4.03 1.56 -19.80
CA ALA A 72 3.78 0.70 -20.95
C ALA A 72 2.29 0.41 -21.19
N LEU A 73 1.44 0.52 -20.16
CA LEU A 73 -0.04 0.46 -20.29
C LEU A 73 -0.69 1.83 -20.55
N ALA A 74 0.04 2.92 -20.32
CA ALA A 74 -0.50 4.28 -20.44
C ALA A 74 -1.22 4.57 -21.78
N PRO A 75 -0.75 4.09 -22.95
CA PRO A 75 -1.46 4.31 -24.22
C PRO A 75 -2.91 3.79 -24.20
N TYR A 76 -3.15 2.62 -23.62
CA TYR A 76 -4.51 2.08 -23.47
C TYR A 76 -5.30 2.84 -22.41
N ILE A 77 -4.69 3.17 -21.28
CA ILE A 77 -5.32 3.91 -20.19
C ILE A 77 -5.77 5.28 -20.66
N GLU A 78 -4.98 5.98 -21.48
CA GLU A 78 -5.35 7.29 -22.02
C GLU A 78 -6.58 7.19 -22.97
N ARG A 79 -6.73 6.11 -23.73
CA ARG A 79 -7.93 5.86 -24.53
C ARG A 79 -9.16 5.70 -23.63
N VAL A 80 -9.05 4.89 -22.56
CA VAL A 80 -10.13 4.74 -21.58
C VAL A 80 -10.46 6.08 -20.91
N LYS A 81 -9.46 6.90 -20.55
CA LYS A 81 -9.66 8.25 -19.98
C LYS A 81 -10.38 9.22 -20.93
N LYS A 82 -10.20 9.06 -22.22
CA LYS A 82 -10.95 9.81 -23.25
C LYS A 82 -12.40 9.33 -23.39
N GLY A 83 -12.76 8.23 -22.73
CA GLY A 83 -14.11 7.67 -22.72
C GLY A 83 -14.35 6.56 -23.73
N GLU A 84 -13.29 6.05 -24.37
CA GLU A 84 -13.41 4.86 -25.24
C GLU A 84 -13.78 3.63 -24.42
N GLU A 85 -14.58 2.75 -25.02
CA GLU A 85 -15.04 1.49 -24.42
C GLU A 85 -14.28 0.30 -24.96
N ASN A 86 -14.32 -0.82 -24.24
CA ASN A 86 -13.71 -2.09 -24.66
C ASN A 86 -12.21 -1.98 -24.99
N ILE A 87 -11.48 -1.21 -24.22
CA ILE A 87 -10.03 -1.03 -24.43
C ILE A 87 -9.25 -2.09 -23.69
N LEU A 88 -9.24 -2.07 -22.35
CA LEU A 88 -8.53 -3.00 -21.48
C LEU A 88 -9.46 -4.09 -20.91
N TRP A 89 -10.74 -3.75 -20.77
CA TRP A 89 -11.80 -4.60 -20.25
C TRP A 89 -13.11 -4.25 -20.96
N PRO A 90 -14.09 -5.17 -21.03
CA PRO A 90 -15.39 -4.86 -21.64
C PRO A 90 -16.11 -3.69 -20.99
N GLY A 91 -16.62 -2.78 -21.81
CA GLY A 91 -17.29 -1.55 -21.38
C GLY A 91 -16.33 -0.48 -20.88
N LYS A 92 -16.83 0.37 -19.99
CA LYS A 92 -16.06 1.41 -19.27
C LYS A 92 -15.86 1.02 -17.82
N PRO A 93 -14.72 1.38 -17.19
CA PRO A 93 -14.59 1.24 -15.75
C PRO A 93 -15.58 2.16 -15.03
N LEU A 94 -16.01 1.75 -13.84
CA LEU A 94 -16.85 2.58 -12.97
C LEU A 94 -16.08 3.76 -12.40
N TYR A 95 -14.80 3.52 -12.09
CA TYR A 95 -13.91 4.48 -11.47
C TYR A 95 -12.50 4.38 -12.05
N PHE A 96 -11.76 5.48 -11.90
CA PHE A 96 -10.31 5.44 -11.83
C PHE A 96 -9.86 5.69 -10.39
N ALA A 97 -9.10 4.77 -9.83
CA ALA A 97 -8.36 5.02 -8.59
C ALA A 97 -7.11 5.84 -8.94
N LYS A 98 -7.05 7.07 -8.41
CA LYS A 98 -5.89 7.95 -8.56
C LYS A 98 -4.86 7.58 -7.50
N THR A 99 -3.64 7.26 -7.93
CA THR A 99 -2.52 6.91 -7.04
C THR A 99 -1.25 7.62 -7.50
N SER A 100 -0.26 7.74 -6.61
CA SER A 100 1.02 8.39 -6.89
C SER A 100 2.03 7.46 -7.56
N GLY A 101 3.12 8.00 -8.02
CA GLY A 101 4.32 7.25 -8.33
C GLY A 101 4.54 6.87 -9.77
N THR A 102 4.41 7.82 -10.71
CA THR A 102 4.98 7.69 -12.06
C THR A 102 5.97 8.80 -12.34
N THR A 103 6.84 8.57 -13.33
CA THR A 103 7.68 9.62 -13.93
C THR A 103 6.86 10.74 -14.60
N SER A 104 5.59 10.47 -14.89
CA SER A 104 4.64 11.36 -15.59
C SER A 104 3.52 11.90 -14.70
N GLY A 105 3.54 11.65 -13.38
CA GLY A 105 2.53 12.12 -12.43
C GLY A 105 1.63 11.01 -11.86
N ALA A 106 0.34 11.30 -11.66
CA ALA A 106 -0.60 10.37 -11.05
C ALA A 106 -0.98 9.20 -11.96
N LYS A 107 -0.97 7.98 -11.44
CA LYS A 107 -1.54 6.80 -12.09
C LYS A 107 -3.07 6.81 -11.98
N TYR A 108 -3.72 6.28 -13.01
CA TYR A 108 -5.16 6.10 -13.08
C TYR A 108 -5.45 4.62 -13.29
N ILE A 109 -5.72 3.92 -12.20
CA ILE A 109 -5.98 2.48 -12.22
C ILE A 109 -7.49 2.25 -12.42
N PRO A 110 -7.90 1.51 -13.46
CA PRO A 110 -9.31 1.27 -13.72
C PRO A 110 -9.91 0.34 -12.65
N LEU A 111 -11.14 0.65 -12.21
CA LEU A 111 -11.95 -0.19 -11.35
C LEU A 111 -13.26 -0.49 -12.09
N THR A 112 -13.48 -1.74 -12.39
CA THR A 112 -14.64 -2.21 -13.15
C THR A 112 -15.80 -2.60 -12.23
N LYS A 113 -16.96 -2.88 -12.82
CA LYS A 113 -18.10 -3.46 -12.10
C LYS A 113 -17.76 -4.82 -11.52
N GLU A 114 -16.91 -5.57 -12.19
CA GLU A 114 -16.47 -6.91 -11.81
C GLU A 114 -15.40 -6.90 -10.72
N SER A 115 -14.49 -5.90 -10.71
CA SER A 115 -13.39 -5.85 -9.74
C SER A 115 -13.82 -5.23 -8.39
N MET A 116 -14.72 -4.24 -8.42
CA MET A 116 -15.10 -3.47 -7.23
C MET A 116 -15.66 -4.31 -6.07
N PRO A 117 -16.51 -5.34 -6.31
CA PRO A 117 -17.01 -6.20 -5.24
C PRO A 117 -15.90 -6.90 -4.44
N TYR A 118 -14.81 -7.32 -5.08
CA TYR A 118 -13.71 -8.03 -4.41
C TYR A 118 -12.97 -7.17 -3.40
N HIS A 119 -12.84 -5.86 -3.64
CA HIS A 119 -12.25 -4.94 -2.66
C HIS A 119 -13.04 -4.89 -1.36
N ILE A 120 -14.37 -4.92 -1.45
CA ILE A 120 -15.25 -4.85 -0.28
C ILE A 120 -15.35 -6.21 0.42
N GLU A 121 -15.48 -7.27 -0.37
CA GLU A 121 -15.59 -8.64 0.15
C GLU A 121 -14.31 -9.10 0.84
N ALA A 122 -13.14 -8.74 0.33
CA ALA A 122 -11.88 -9.11 0.94
C ALA A 122 -11.72 -8.49 2.34
N ALA A 123 -11.99 -7.19 2.50
CA ALA A 123 -11.96 -6.53 3.80
C ALA A 123 -12.95 -7.15 4.79
N ARG A 124 -14.19 -7.45 4.35
CA ARG A 124 -15.18 -8.17 5.14
C ARG A 124 -14.70 -9.56 5.52
N ASN A 125 -14.16 -10.32 4.57
CA ASN A 125 -13.74 -11.70 4.78
C ASN A 125 -12.56 -11.80 5.76
N ALA A 126 -11.66 -10.82 5.77
CA ALA A 126 -10.60 -10.71 6.78
C ALA A 126 -11.18 -10.64 8.21
N ILE A 127 -12.20 -9.79 8.42
CA ILE A 127 -12.90 -9.68 9.70
C ILE A 127 -13.63 -10.99 10.03
N MET A 128 -14.25 -11.64 9.05
CA MET A 128 -14.93 -12.91 9.26
C MET A 128 -13.97 -14.04 9.62
N CYS A 129 -12.78 -14.09 9.01
CA CYS A 129 -11.72 -15.06 9.39
C CYS A 129 -11.29 -14.85 10.84
N TYR A 130 -11.05 -13.61 11.25
CA TYR A 130 -10.70 -13.28 12.64
C TYR A 130 -11.80 -13.74 13.62
N ILE A 131 -13.08 -13.47 13.32
CA ILE A 131 -14.22 -13.92 14.15
C ILE A 131 -14.30 -15.45 14.18
N ALA A 132 -14.13 -16.12 13.04
CA ALA A 132 -14.22 -17.57 12.95
C ALA A 132 -13.14 -18.28 13.78
N GLU A 133 -11.92 -17.75 13.76
CA GLU A 133 -10.79 -18.31 14.51
C GLU A 133 -10.87 -18.01 16.02
N THR A 134 -11.10 -16.75 16.37
CA THR A 134 -10.97 -16.29 17.76
C THR A 134 -12.29 -16.39 18.56
N GLY A 135 -13.42 -16.48 17.88
CA GLY A 135 -14.75 -16.36 18.48
C GLY A 135 -15.08 -14.94 18.98
N LYS A 136 -14.15 -13.98 18.86
CA LYS A 136 -14.37 -12.60 19.31
C LYS A 136 -15.20 -11.84 18.28
N ALA A 137 -16.44 -11.49 18.62
CA ALA A 137 -17.39 -10.82 17.73
C ALA A 137 -18.11 -9.63 18.39
N ASP A 138 -17.79 -9.31 19.64
CA ASP A 138 -18.56 -8.29 20.39
C ASP A 138 -18.32 -6.88 19.85
N PHE A 139 -17.19 -6.65 19.19
CA PHE A 139 -16.87 -5.38 18.52
C PHE A 139 -17.87 -4.99 17.42
N VAL A 140 -18.61 -5.93 16.81
CA VAL A 140 -19.63 -5.61 15.79
C VAL A 140 -20.82 -4.81 16.34
N SER A 141 -20.96 -4.74 17.66
CA SER A 141 -22.05 -4.02 18.34
C SER A 141 -21.69 -2.56 18.67
N GLY A 142 -20.41 -2.21 18.66
CA GLY A 142 -19.93 -0.87 18.93
C GLY A 142 -19.70 -0.04 17.66
N LYS A 143 -19.00 1.07 17.81
CA LYS A 143 -18.62 1.95 16.71
C LYS A 143 -17.31 1.49 16.06
N MET A 144 -17.26 1.64 14.75
CA MET A 144 -16.11 1.26 13.94
C MET A 144 -15.63 2.48 13.16
N ILE A 145 -14.35 2.81 13.26
CA ILE A 145 -13.75 3.89 12.49
C ILE A 145 -12.87 3.34 11.39
N PHE A 146 -13.01 3.94 10.21
CA PHE A 146 -12.15 3.72 9.05
C PHE A 146 -11.51 5.06 8.69
N LEU A 147 -10.26 5.25 9.12
CA LEU A 147 -9.48 6.44 8.77
C LEU A 147 -9.08 6.34 7.29
N GLN A 148 -9.62 7.23 6.47
CA GLN A 148 -9.48 7.18 5.02
C GLN A 148 -9.47 8.59 4.41
N GLY A 149 -9.02 8.68 3.17
CA GLY A 149 -9.09 9.93 2.39
C GLY A 149 -10.52 10.41 2.15
N SER A 150 -10.66 11.63 1.64
CA SER A 150 -11.97 12.20 1.30
C SER A 150 -12.73 11.32 0.31
N PRO A 151 -14.03 11.06 0.51
CA PRO A 151 -14.88 10.31 -0.41
C PRO A 151 -15.40 11.16 -1.58
N ILE A 152 -14.99 12.42 -1.70
CA ILE A 152 -15.36 13.29 -2.81
C ILE A 152 -14.74 12.74 -4.09
N LEU A 153 -15.56 12.59 -5.12
CA LEU A 153 -15.16 12.05 -6.40
C LEU A 153 -15.32 13.10 -7.51
N GLU A 154 -14.28 13.26 -8.29
CA GLU A 154 -14.36 14.00 -9.56
C GLU A 154 -15.05 13.15 -10.64
N LYS A 155 -15.53 13.75 -11.69
CA LYS A 155 -16.08 13.04 -12.86
C LYS A 155 -15.48 13.59 -14.14
N LYS A 156 -14.90 12.70 -14.97
CA LYS A 156 -14.33 13.06 -16.27
C LYS A 156 -14.74 12.01 -17.30
N ASN A 157 -15.28 12.44 -18.44
CA ASN A 157 -15.72 11.59 -19.56
C ASN A 157 -16.64 10.42 -19.13
N GLY A 158 -17.51 10.68 -18.14
CA GLY A 158 -18.46 9.70 -17.62
C GLY A 158 -17.89 8.79 -16.52
N ILE A 159 -16.57 8.77 -16.29
CA ILE A 159 -15.89 7.95 -15.29
C ILE A 159 -15.63 8.78 -14.03
N ARG A 160 -15.85 8.20 -12.86
CA ARG A 160 -15.56 8.85 -11.57
C ARG A 160 -14.10 8.64 -11.19
N LEU A 161 -13.48 9.65 -10.58
CA LEU A 161 -12.08 9.64 -10.16
C LEU A 161 -11.98 9.93 -8.66
N GLY A 162 -11.12 9.20 -7.98
CA GLY A 162 -10.83 9.43 -6.56
C GLY A 162 -9.76 8.48 -6.04
N ARG A 163 -9.38 8.62 -4.78
CA ARG A 163 -8.52 7.62 -4.12
C ARG A 163 -9.34 6.35 -3.84
N LEU A 164 -8.71 5.17 -3.88
CA LEU A 164 -9.40 3.89 -3.61
C LEU A 164 -10.17 3.92 -2.28
N SER A 165 -9.57 4.44 -1.22
CA SER A 165 -10.21 4.55 0.11
C SER A 165 -11.47 5.41 0.08
N GLY A 166 -11.45 6.52 -0.67
CA GLY A 166 -12.61 7.37 -0.88
C GLY A 166 -13.70 6.68 -1.72
N ILE A 167 -13.32 5.96 -2.78
CA ILE A 167 -14.25 5.17 -3.60
C ILE A 167 -14.91 4.09 -2.74
N SER A 168 -14.13 3.36 -1.94
CA SER A 168 -14.62 2.29 -1.05
C SER A 168 -15.63 2.80 -0.03
N ALA A 169 -15.55 4.08 0.37
CA ALA A 169 -16.51 4.69 1.28
C ALA A 169 -17.95 4.64 0.77
N HIS A 170 -18.16 4.67 -0.55
CA HIS A 170 -19.48 4.60 -1.18
C HIS A 170 -20.09 3.18 -1.18
N TYR A 171 -19.29 2.17 -0.86
CA TYR A 171 -19.70 0.76 -0.88
C TYR A 171 -19.96 0.17 0.50
N VAL A 172 -19.83 0.96 1.56
CA VAL A 172 -20.12 0.47 2.92
C VAL A 172 -21.59 0.05 3.00
N PRO A 173 -21.89 -1.20 3.38
CA PRO A 173 -23.25 -1.71 3.46
C PRO A 173 -24.12 -0.89 4.41
N LYS A 174 -25.39 -0.69 4.04
CA LYS A 174 -26.34 0.12 4.84
C LYS A 174 -26.44 -0.30 6.31
N TYR A 175 -26.37 -1.60 6.59
CA TYR A 175 -26.44 -2.13 7.95
C TYR A 175 -25.21 -1.79 8.82
N LEU A 176 -24.09 -1.41 8.22
CA LEU A 176 -22.88 -0.94 8.92
C LEU A 176 -22.84 0.59 9.08
N GLN A 177 -23.63 1.34 8.32
CA GLN A 177 -23.56 2.80 8.32
C GLN A 177 -23.89 3.43 9.69
N THR A 178 -24.78 2.82 10.47
CA THR A 178 -25.13 3.30 11.82
C THR A 178 -24.00 3.14 12.84
N ASN A 179 -23.10 2.20 12.60
CA ASN A 179 -21.96 1.90 13.47
C ASN A 179 -20.65 2.53 12.95
N ARG A 180 -20.70 3.14 11.76
CA ARG A 180 -19.52 3.70 11.11
C ARG A 180 -19.21 5.11 11.59
N MET A 181 -17.94 5.37 11.84
CA MET A 181 -17.36 6.68 12.11
C MET A 181 -16.23 6.95 11.09
N PRO A 182 -15.86 8.19 10.85
CA PRO A 182 -16.59 9.40 11.23
C PRO A 182 -17.84 9.59 10.37
N SER A 183 -18.61 10.64 10.66
CA SER A 183 -19.73 11.06 9.82
C SER A 183 -19.27 11.35 8.38
N TRP A 184 -20.22 11.29 7.44
CA TRP A 184 -19.92 11.62 6.05
C TRP A 184 -19.36 13.04 5.90
N LYS A 185 -19.94 14.01 6.63
CA LYS A 185 -19.50 15.41 6.63
C LYS A 185 -18.03 15.53 7.02
N THR A 186 -17.65 14.92 8.14
CA THR A 186 -16.27 14.93 8.64
C THR A 186 -15.34 14.18 7.69
N ASN A 187 -15.81 13.09 7.10
CA ASN A 187 -15.02 12.33 6.13
C ASN A 187 -14.69 13.12 4.85
N CYS A 188 -15.54 14.10 4.47
CA CYS A 188 -15.32 14.98 3.33
C CYS A 188 -14.31 16.11 3.60
N ILE A 189 -13.86 16.32 4.82
CA ILE A 189 -12.83 17.32 5.13
C ILE A 189 -11.53 16.88 4.43
N GLU A 190 -10.93 17.78 3.65
CA GLU A 190 -9.69 17.48 2.90
C GLU A 190 -8.44 17.78 3.73
N ASP A 191 -8.44 18.89 4.48
CA ASP A 191 -7.36 19.22 5.41
C ASP A 191 -7.29 18.16 6.53
N TRP A 192 -6.14 17.50 6.63
CA TRP A 192 -5.99 16.33 7.50
C TRP A 192 -6.02 16.68 8.99
N GLU A 193 -5.42 17.79 9.40
CA GLU A 193 -5.45 18.20 10.81
C GLU A 193 -6.87 18.54 11.26
N THR A 194 -7.55 19.40 10.50
CA THR A 194 -8.96 19.72 10.74
C THR A 194 -9.83 18.47 10.78
N LYS A 195 -9.54 17.52 9.88
CA LYS A 195 -10.27 16.25 9.81
C LYS A 195 -10.04 15.41 11.05
N ILE A 196 -8.80 15.25 11.49
CA ILE A 196 -8.47 14.46 12.69
C ILE A 196 -9.09 15.09 13.94
N ASP A 197 -9.04 16.40 14.08
CA ASP A 197 -9.68 17.09 15.21
C ASP A 197 -11.20 16.86 15.21
N ALA A 198 -11.87 16.97 14.06
CA ALA A 198 -13.29 16.66 13.92
C ALA A 198 -13.61 15.18 14.21
N ILE A 199 -12.73 14.25 13.81
CA ILE A 199 -12.89 12.81 14.14
C ILE A 199 -12.78 12.60 15.66
N VAL A 200 -11.81 13.24 16.31
CA VAL A 200 -11.67 13.16 17.78
C VAL A 200 -12.92 13.66 18.49
N GLU A 201 -13.46 14.83 18.07
CA GLU A 201 -14.71 15.35 18.62
C GLU A 201 -15.88 14.36 18.47
N GLU A 202 -16.01 13.74 17.29
CA GLU A 202 -17.10 12.79 17.04
C GLU A 202 -16.96 11.48 17.81
N THR A 203 -15.73 11.07 18.15
CA THR A 203 -15.47 9.70 18.65
C THR A 203 -15.12 9.60 20.12
N ILE A 204 -14.67 10.69 20.74
CA ILE A 204 -14.11 10.70 22.12
C ILE A 204 -15.08 10.16 23.18
N HIS A 205 -16.39 10.26 22.95
CA HIS A 205 -17.44 9.78 23.86
C HIS A 205 -18.18 8.54 23.34
N GLU A 206 -17.70 7.97 22.21
CA GLU A 206 -18.33 6.82 21.59
C GLU A 206 -17.73 5.49 22.07
N ASN A 207 -18.50 4.43 21.99
CA ASN A 207 -18.00 3.08 22.25
C ASN A 207 -17.23 2.54 21.01
N MET A 208 -16.00 3.02 20.82
CA MET A 208 -15.16 2.58 19.71
C MET A 208 -14.64 1.16 19.98
N THR A 209 -14.89 0.26 19.05
CA THR A 209 -14.57 -1.17 19.20
C THR A 209 -13.66 -1.72 18.12
N LEU A 210 -13.66 -1.09 16.93
CA LEU A 210 -12.79 -1.40 15.82
C LEU A 210 -12.22 -0.11 15.24
N ILE A 211 -10.91 -0.09 15.04
CA ILE A 211 -10.21 1.02 14.40
C ILE A 211 -9.44 0.47 13.20
N SER A 212 -9.61 1.11 12.04
CA SER A 212 -8.93 0.74 10.81
C SER A 212 -8.31 1.95 10.14
N GLY A 213 -7.09 1.78 9.63
CA GLY A 213 -6.39 2.81 8.89
C GLY A 213 -4.92 2.48 8.69
N ILE A 214 -4.25 3.30 7.91
CA ILE A 214 -2.80 3.23 7.75
C ILE A 214 -2.15 3.59 9.10
N PRO A 215 -1.19 2.83 9.62
CA PRO A 215 -0.60 3.04 10.94
C PRO A 215 -0.22 4.48 11.28
N PRO A 216 0.52 5.26 10.47
CA PRO A 216 0.81 6.65 10.79
C PRO A 216 -0.43 7.53 11.04
N TRP A 217 -1.51 7.31 10.29
CA TRP A 217 -2.74 8.09 10.44
C TRP A 217 -3.49 7.73 11.73
N VAL A 218 -3.49 6.44 12.07
CA VAL A 218 -4.09 5.96 13.32
C VAL A 218 -3.25 6.43 14.52
N GLN A 219 -1.92 6.47 14.39
CA GLN A 219 -1.05 7.03 15.41
C GLN A 219 -1.40 8.49 15.72
N MET A 220 -1.53 9.34 14.70
CA MET A 220 -1.95 10.75 14.88
C MET A 220 -3.30 10.85 15.60
N TYR A 221 -4.26 10.02 15.22
CA TYR A 221 -5.57 9.98 15.87
C TYR A 221 -5.43 9.60 17.36
N PHE A 222 -4.63 8.60 17.70
CA PHE A 222 -4.39 8.19 19.10
C PHE A 222 -3.69 9.27 19.90
N GLU A 223 -2.67 9.90 19.34
CA GLU A 223 -1.96 11.01 19.99
C GLU A 223 -2.88 12.19 20.27
N ARG A 224 -3.77 12.54 19.32
CA ARG A 224 -4.73 13.61 19.48
C ARG A 224 -5.81 13.27 20.53
N LEU A 225 -6.25 12.01 20.59
CA LEU A 225 -7.16 11.52 21.64
C LEU A 225 -6.51 11.65 23.02
N GLN A 226 -5.23 11.24 23.18
CA GLN A 226 -4.51 11.36 24.44
C GLN A 226 -4.33 12.81 24.87
N GLN A 227 -3.93 13.68 23.95
CA GLN A 227 -3.78 15.12 24.23
C GLN A 227 -5.06 15.73 24.78
N LYS A 228 -6.20 15.35 24.20
CA LYS A 228 -7.51 15.90 24.59
C LYS A 228 -8.08 15.27 25.86
N SER A 229 -7.95 13.96 26.01
CA SER A 229 -8.59 13.20 27.11
C SER A 229 -7.70 13.03 28.34
N GLN A 230 -6.38 13.17 28.18
CA GLN A 230 -5.34 12.84 29.18
C GLN A 230 -5.41 11.35 29.63
N LYS A 231 -5.92 10.47 28.75
CA LYS A 231 -6.09 9.02 28.98
C LYS A 231 -5.43 8.24 27.83
N THR A 232 -5.04 7.00 28.13
CA THR A 232 -4.68 6.07 27.04
C THR A 232 -5.91 5.72 26.21
N VAL A 233 -5.69 5.29 24.96
CA VAL A 233 -6.80 4.90 24.07
C VAL A 233 -7.59 3.72 24.66
N GLY A 234 -6.93 2.79 25.36
CA GLY A 234 -7.58 1.67 26.00
C GLY A 234 -8.44 2.03 27.23
N GLU A 235 -8.06 3.11 27.95
CA GLU A 235 -8.90 3.68 29.02
C GLU A 235 -10.09 4.44 28.45
N LEU A 236 -9.88 5.16 27.35
CA LEU A 236 -10.94 5.91 26.67
C LEU A 236 -11.93 4.97 25.98
N PHE A 237 -11.43 3.94 25.33
CA PHE A 237 -12.19 2.93 24.60
C PHE A 237 -11.98 1.52 25.18
N PRO A 238 -12.58 1.20 26.34
CA PRO A 238 -12.33 -0.09 27.03
C PRO A 238 -12.75 -1.31 26.20
N ASN A 239 -13.68 -1.13 25.25
CA ASN A 239 -14.16 -2.16 24.35
C ASN A 239 -13.41 -2.19 23.01
N PHE A 240 -12.34 -1.41 22.82
CA PHE A 240 -11.50 -1.46 21.62
C PHE A 240 -10.82 -2.82 21.53
N GLN A 241 -11.19 -3.62 20.55
CA GLN A 241 -10.85 -5.03 20.43
C GLN A 241 -9.99 -5.35 19.20
N LEU A 242 -10.13 -4.59 18.10
CA LEU A 242 -9.51 -4.95 16.84
C LEU A 242 -8.95 -3.73 16.09
N PHE A 243 -7.67 -3.81 15.76
CA PHE A 243 -7.00 -2.88 14.85
C PHE A 243 -6.81 -3.52 13.48
N ILE A 244 -7.30 -2.87 12.42
CA ILE A 244 -7.14 -3.34 11.03
C ILE A 244 -6.24 -2.37 10.28
N TYR A 245 -5.17 -2.86 9.69
CA TYR A 245 -4.19 -2.03 9.00
C TYR A 245 -3.77 -2.61 7.65
N GLY A 246 -3.10 -1.79 6.86
CA GLY A 246 -2.50 -2.16 5.58
C GLY A 246 -1.78 -0.97 4.95
N GLY A 247 -1.14 -1.22 3.80
CA GLY A 247 -0.47 -0.19 3.02
C GLY A 247 0.96 0.13 3.45
N VAL A 248 1.31 -0.08 4.72
CA VAL A 248 2.67 0.06 5.25
C VAL A 248 2.97 -1.05 6.26
N ASN A 249 4.24 -1.31 6.48
CA ASN A 249 4.70 -2.23 7.51
C ASN A 249 4.35 -1.69 8.91
N TYR A 250 3.64 -2.47 9.71
CA TYR A 250 3.20 -2.08 11.07
C TYR A 250 4.28 -2.25 12.14
N GLU A 251 5.26 -3.11 11.93
CA GLU A 251 6.24 -3.45 12.96
C GLU A 251 6.99 -2.23 13.55
N PRO A 252 7.41 -1.22 12.75
CA PRO A 252 8.03 -0.01 13.29
C PRO A 252 7.13 0.81 14.23
N TYR A 253 5.81 0.67 14.09
CA TYR A 253 4.81 1.41 14.88
C TYR A 253 4.29 0.64 16.09
N ARG A 254 4.46 -0.68 16.13
CA ARG A 254 3.84 -1.58 17.11
C ARG A 254 4.08 -1.17 18.56
N GLN A 255 5.32 -0.92 18.94
CA GLN A 255 5.67 -0.56 20.33
C GLN A 255 5.00 0.76 20.74
N LYS A 256 5.00 1.75 19.85
CA LYS A 256 4.34 3.04 20.10
C LYS A 256 2.84 2.88 20.25
N PHE A 257 2.22 2.04 19.41
CA PHE A 257 0.78 1.74 19.50
C PHE A 257 0.43 1.06 20.83
N GLU A 258 1.19 0.06 21.27
CA GLU A 258 0.98 -0.61 22.55
C GLU A 258 1.07 0.38 23.73
N HIS A 259 1.98 1.35 23.64
CA HIS A 259 2.11 2.43 24.63
C HIS A 259 0.90 3.38 24.58
N LEU A 260 0.50 3.86 23.40
CA LEU A 260 -0.62 4.77 23.24
C LEU A 260 -1.96 4.13 23.65
N ILE A 261 -2.11 2.84 23.41
CA ILE A 261 -3.33 2.09 23.79
C ILE A 261 -3.29 1.71 25.27
N GLY A 262 -2.11 1.48 25.85
CA GLY A 262 -1.92 1.03 27.24
C GLY A 262 -2.16 -0.47 27.46
N ARG A 263 -2.44 -1.22 26.40
CA ARG A 263 -2.60 -2.69 26.40
C ARG A 263 -2.46 -3.27 25.00
N LYS A 264 -2.25 -4.57 24.90
CA LYS A 264 -2.29 -5.28 23.63
C LYS A 264 -3.72 -5.36 23.08
N VAL A 265 -3.86 -5.13 21.77
CA VAL A 265 -5.09 -5.28 21.00
C VAL A 265 -4.77 -6.16 19.82
N ASP A 266 -5.71 -7.05 19.47
CA ASP A 266 -5.55 -7.91 18.29
C ASP A 266 -5.51 -7.06 17.03
N SER A 267 -4.76 -7.52 16.03
CA SER A 267 -4.66 -6.82 14.76
C SER A 267 -4.85 -7.75 13.58
N VAL A 268 -5.30 -7.18 12.45
CA VAL A 268 -5.45 -7.88 11.17
C VAL A 268 -4.80 -7.05 10.08
N GLU A 269 -3.86 -7.67 9.38
CA GLU A 269 -3.18 -7.08 8.25
C GLU A 269 -3.96 -7.30 6.95
N LEU A 270 -3.99 -6.27 6.11
CA LEU A 270 -4.61 -6.29 4.78
C LEU A 270 -3.60 -5.84 3.73
N TYR A 271 -3.72 -6.40 2.53
CA TYR A 271 -2.95 -5.97 1.37
C TYR A 271 -3.88 -5.48 0.24
N PRO A 272 -4.52 -4.32 0.41
CA PRO A 272 -5.26 -3.65 -0.64
C PRO A 272 -4.33 -2.77 -1.48
N ALA A 273 -4.60 -2.69 -2.78
CA ALA A 273 -4.02 -1.70 -3.68
C ALA A 273 -5.08 -1.22 -4.66
N SER A 274 -4.78 -0.16 -5.42
CA SER A 274 -5.69 0.31 -6.48
C SER A 274 -5.89 -0.74 -7.57
N GLU A 275 -4.88 -1.56 -7.80
CA GLU A 275 -4.82 -2.64 -8.76
C GLU A 275 -5.66 -3.86 -8.39
N GLY A 276 -5.92 -4.05 -7.09
CA GLY A 276 -6.69 -5.17 -6.57
C GLY A 276 -6.57 -5.32 -5.06
N PHE A 277 -7.32 -6.25 -4.49
CA PHE A 277 -7.12 -6.69 -3.11
C PHE A 277 -6.45 -8.05 -3.14
N PHE A 278 -5.19 -8.14 -2.69
CA PHE A 278 -4.34 -9.30 -2.97
C PHE A 278 -4.33 -10.32 -1.85
N ALA A 279 -4.27 -9.88 -0.60
CA ALA A 279 -4.17 -10.77 0.54
C ALA A 279 -4.71 -10.13 1.83
N TYR A 280 -5.02 -10.96 2.81
CA TYR A 280 -5.32 -10.53 4.19
C TYR A 280 -4.88 -11.59 5.19
N GLN A 281 -4.60 -11.16 6.39
CA GLN A 281 -4.33 -12.06 7.51
C GLN A 281 -5.61 -12.83 7.88
N ASP A 282 -5.60 -14.14 7.65
CA ASP A 282 -6.75 -15.04 7.89
C ASP A 282 -6.64 -15.82 9.20
N THR A 283 -5.52 -15.69 9.92
CA THR A 283 -5.24 -16.36 11.18
C THR A 283 -4.33 -15.50 12.07
N GLN A 284 -4.49 -15.59 13.38
CA GLN A 284 -3.64 -14.90 14.36
C GLN A 284 -2.40 -15.71 14.74
N THR A 285 -2.34 -16.99 14.35
CA THR A 285 -1.32 -17.95 14.81
C THR A 285 -0.22 -18.21 13.79
N GLN A 286 -0.41 -17.85 12.53
CA GLN A 286 0.56 -18.09 11.46
C GLN A 286 0.99 -16.76 10.81
N LYS A 287 2.27 -16.69 10.43
CA LYS A 287 2.83 -15.54 9.74
C LYS A 287 2.34 -15.46 8.29
N GLY A 288 2.07 -14.24 7.85
CA GLY A 288 1.70 -13.94 6.48
C GLY A 288 0.18 -13.84 6.28
N MET A 289 -0.17 -13.35 5.10
CA MET A 289 -1.54 -13.10 4.65
C MET A 289 -1.96 -14.14 3.64
N LEU A 290 -3.20 -14.63 3.74
CA LEU A 290 -3.79 -15.53 2.76
C LEU A 290 -3.91 -14.83 1.40
N LEU A 291 -3.27 -15.38 0.37
CA LEU A 291 -3.34 -14.87 -1.01
C LEU A 291 -4.73 -15.17 -1.60
N LEU A 292 -5.39 -14.15 -2.16
CA LEU A 292 -6.75 -14.24 -2.67
C LEU A 292 -6.79 -14.78 -4.10
N LEU A 293 -6.94 -16.07 -4.25
CA LEU A 293 -6.81 -16.74 -5.54
C LEU A 293 -8.06 -16.71 -6.42
N ASN A 294 -9.22 -16.34 -5.84
CA ASN A 294 -10.52 -16.30 -6.52
C ASN A 294 -11.08 -14.88 -6.73
N ALA A 295 -10.25 -13.86 -6.56
CA ALA A 295 -10.68 -12.45 -6.59
C ALA A 295 -10.61 -11.78 -7.98
N GLY A 296 -10.64 -12.58 -9.06
CA GLY A 296 -10.56 -12.06 -10.44
C GLY A 296 -9.16 -11.55 -10.80
N ILE A 297 -8.13 -12.02 -10.10
CA ILE A 297 -6.72 -11.71 -10.31
C ILE A 297 -5.97 -13.00 -10.60
N PHE A 298 -5.29 -13.06 -11.71
CA PHE A 298 -4.31 -14.09 -12.03
C PHE A 298 -2.92 -13.59 -11.65
N TYR A 299 -2.18 -14.41 -10.90
CA TYR A 299 -0.88 -14.08 -10.35
C TYR A 299 0.25 -14.77 -11.09
N GLU A 300 1.30 -13.99 -11.34
CA GLU A 300 2.58 -14.44 -11.85
C GLU A 300 3.69 -13.89 -10.99
N PHE A 301 4.84 -14.55 -11.01
CA PHE A 301 5.96 -14.25 -10.15
C PHE A 301 7.25 -14.29 -10.94
N ILE A 302 8.20 -13.41 -10.56
CA ILE A 302 9.57 -13.41 -11.06
C ILE A 302 10.48 -13.29 -9.86
N GLU A 303 11.49 -14.13 -9.74
CA GLU A 303 12.47 -14.00 -8.67
C GLU A 303 13.11 -12.59 -8.69
N ALA A 304 13.08 -11.91 -7.55
CA ALA A 304 13.48 -10.52 -7.45
C ALA A 304 14.94 -10.29 -7.91
N ASP A 305 15.82 -11.25 -7.60
CA ASP A 305 17.25 -11.18 -7.94
C ASP A 305 17.49 -11.26 -9.46
N THR A 306 16.57 -11.86 -10.21
CA THR A 306 16.68 -12.03 -11.66
C THR A 306 15.80 -11.09 -12.47
N PHE A 307 14.99 -10.27 -11.80
CA PHE A 307 13.98 -9.42 -12.47
C PHE A 307 14.56 -8.48 -13.51
N PHE A 308 15.75 -7.95 -13.28
CA PHE A 308 16.43 -7.03 -14.19
C PHE A 308 17.38 -7.74 -15.18
N SER A 309 17.36 -9.07 -15.24
CA SER A 309 18.11 -9.81 -16.27
C SER A 309 17.46 -9.61 -17.64
N GLU A 310 18.17 -9.95 -18.71
CA GLU A 310 17.71 -9.77 -20.09
C GLU A 310 16.39 -10.54 -20.37
N ASN A 311 16.25 -11.75 -19.79
CA ASN A 311 15.06 -12.60 -19.95
C ASN A 311 14.63 -13.18 -18.60
N PRO A 312 13.94 -12.41 -17.75
CA PRO A 312 13.51 -12.88 -16.44
C PRO A 312 12.44 -13.97 -16.58
N LYS A 313 12.60 -15.08 -15.87
CA LYS A 313 11.69 -16.19 -15.93
C LYS A 313 10.38 -15.87 -15.20
N ARG A 314 9.26 -15.80 -15.94
CA ARG A 314 7.90 -15.73 -15.40
C ARG A 314 7.45 -17.12 -14.97
N ILE A 315 6.91 -17.22 -13.78
CA ILE A 315 6.32 -18.47 -13.26
C ILE A 315 4.91 -18.22 -12.74
N SER A 316 4.10 -19.26 -12.77
CA SER A 316 2.77 -19.24 -12.17
C SER A 316 2.81 -19.70 -10.70
N LEU A 317 1.66 -19.62 -10.02
CA LEU A 317 1.54 -20.00 -8.61
C LEU A 317 2.03 -21.43 -8.30
N LYS A 318 1.93 -22.38 -9.26
CA LYS A 318 2.35 -23.78 -9.06
C LYS A 318 3.85 -23.96 -8.83
N ASP A 319 4.67 -23.00 -9.31
CA ASP A 319 6.12 -23.13 -9.37
C ASP A 319 6.84 -22.29 -8.27
N VAL A 320 6.09 -21.57 -7.44
CA VAL A 320 6.67 -20.74 -6.37
C VAL A 320 7.24 -21.58 -5.24
N GLN A 321 8.24 -21.05 -4.56
CA GLN A 321 8.94 -21.71 -3.46
C GLN A 321 8.87 -20.88 -2.18
N LEU A 322 8.95 -21.57 -1.04
CA LEU A 322 9.05 -20.91 0.27
C LEU A 322 10.36 -20.14 0.41
N GLY A 323 10.29 -18.96 1.01
CA GLY A 323 11.46 -18.16 1.35
C GLY A 323 12.13 -17.44 0.17
N VAL A 324 11.65 -17.64 -1.06
CA VAL A 324 12.13 -16.91 -2.24
C VAL A 324 11.38 -15.59 -2.36
N ASN A 325 12.11 -14.52 -2.64
CA ASN A 325 11.54 -13.19 -2.84
C ASN A 325 11.13 -13.00 -4.31
N TYR A 326 9.86 -12.71 -4.56
CA TYR A 326 9.30 -12.58 -5.90
C TYR A 326 8.76 -11.19 -6.16
N VAL A 327 8.97 -10.67 -7.36
CA VAL A 327 8.20 -9.56 -7.92
C VAL A 327 6.82 -10.03 -8.29
N LEU A 328 5.79 -9.33 -7.82
CA LEU A 328 4.39 -9.66 -8.06
C LEU A 328 3.92 -9.05 -9.39
N ILE A 329 3.51 -9.93 -10.31
CA ILE A 329 2.90 -9.57 -11.60
C ILE A 329 1.43 -9.99 -11.57
N VAL A 330 0.53 -9.13 -12.06
CA VAL A 330 -0.90 -9.40 -12.00
C VAL A 330 -1.59 -9.20 -13.34
N SER A 331 -2.57 -10.04 -13.62
CA SER A 331 -3.56 -9.83 -14.66
C SER A 331 -4.96 -9.84 -14.03
N THR A 332 -5.75 -8.77 -14.24
CA THR A 332 -6.93 -8.54 -13.42
C THR A 332 -8.21 -8.38 -14.26
N ASN A 333 -9.35 -8.64 -13.63
CA ASN A 333 -10.68 -8.33 -14.16
C ASN A 333 -11.01 -6.82 -14.19
N ALA A 334 -10.00 -5.97 -14.02
CA ALA A 334 -10.05 -4.54 -14.27
C ALA A 334 -9.27 -4.12 -15.53
N GLY A 335 -8.63 -5.09 -16.22
CA GLY A 335 -7.91 -4.86 -17.47
C GLY A 335 -6.44 -4.52 -17.30
N LEU A 336 -5.83 -4.83 -16.17
CA LEU A 336 -4.38 -4.87 -16.04
C LEU A 336 -3.89 -6.23 -16.54
N TRP A 337 -2.89 -6.25 -17.42
CA TRP A 337 -2.40 -7.44 -18.11
C TRP A 337 -0.89 -7.55 -18.03
N GLY A 338 -0.39 -8.65 -17.42
CA GLY A 338 1.04 -8.82 -17.18
C GLY A 338 1.64 -7.65 -16.42
N TYR A 339 0.85 -7.04 -15.51
CA TYR A 339 1.17 -5.77 -14.88
C TYR A 339 2.13 -5.96 -13.71
N ASN A 340 3.29 -5.33 -13.81
CA ASN A 340 4.26 -5.24 -12.73
C ASN A 340 3.82 -4.14 -11.76
N MET A 341 3.43 -4.53 -10.56
CA MET A 341 3.07 -3.61 -9.50
C MET A 341 4.27 -2.91 -8.87
N GLY A 342 5.43 -3.49 -9.03
CA GLY A 342 6.66 -3.08 -8.34
C GLY A 342 6.80 -3.65 -6.92
N ASP A 343 5.79 -4.30 -6.36
CA ASP A 343 5.85 -4.92 -5.04
C ASP A 343 6.59 -6.25 -5.09
N THR A 344 7.33 -6.55 -4.01
CA THR A 344 7.94 -7.86 -3.80
C THR A 344 7.25 -8.58 -2.65
N VAL A 345 7.09 -9.90 -2.81
CA VAL A 345 6.43 -10.78 -1.85
C VAL A 345 7.24 -12.05 -1.65
N MET A 346 7.10 -12.66 -0.47
CA MET A 346 7.71 -13.95 -0.16
C MET A 346 6.64 -14.88 0.40
N PHE A 347 6.63 -16.13 -0.06
CA PHE A 347 5.69 -17.14 0.45
C PHE A 347 6.16 -17.67 1.81
N THR A 348 5.26 -17.63 2.79
CA THR A 348 5.44 -18.21 4.13
C THR A 348 4.75 -19.54 4.31
N SER A 349 3.79 -19.87 3.41
CA SER A 349 3.09 -21.14 3.33
C SER A 349 2.62 -21.38 1.90
N LEU A 350 2.58 -22.66 1.49
CA LEU A 350 2.01 -23.10 0.21
C LEU A 350 0.68 -23.85 0.39
N LYS A 351 0.26 -24.13 1.63
CA LYS A 351 -1.00 -24.82 1.95
C LYS A 351 -1.61 -24.27 3.23
N PRO A 352 -2.51 -23.30 3.15
CA PRO A 352 -2.84 -22.47 1.98
C PRO A 352 -1.69 -21.52 1.62
N TYR A 353 -1.74 -20.92 0.44
CA TYR A 353 -0.75 -19.94 0.02
C TYR A 353 -0.86 -18.67 0.87
N ARG A 354 0.21 -18.37 1.60
CA ARG A 354 0.35 -17.12 2.37
C ARG A 354 1.60 -16.39 1.97
N ILE A 355 1.49 -15.09 1.92
CA ILE A 355 2.58 -14.18 1.55
C ILE A 355 2.83 -13.13 2.64
N VAL A 356 4.04 -12.60 2.65
CA VAL A 356 4.39 -11.33 3.28
C VAL A 356 4.87 -10.39 2.19
N VAL A 357 4.54 -9.10 2.32
CA VAL A 357 5.12 -8.06 1.47
C VAL A 357 6.52 -7.77 2.00
N THR A 358 7.52 -7.87 1.14
CA THR A 358 8.94 -7.72 1.50
C THR A 358 9.49 -6.34 1.14
N GLY A 359 8.79 -5.62 0.23
CA GLY A 359 9.22 -4.30 -0.19
C GLY A 359 8.82 -4.02 -1.63
N ARG A 360 9.71 -3.34 -2.35
CA ARG A 360 9.53 -3.04 -3.76
C ARG A 360 10.79 -3.26 -4.58
N ILE A 361 10.60 -3.69 -5.84
CA ILE A 361 11.70 -3.97 -6.76
C ILE A 361 12.41 -2.69 -7.25
N LYS A 362 11.67 -1.58 -7.36
CA LYS A 362 12.27 -0.24 -7.57
C LYS A 362 12.36 0.42 -6.21
N HIS A 363 13.54 0.92 -5.87
CA HIS A 363 13.76 1.59 -4.61
C HIS A 363 12.87 2.83 -4.49
N PHE A 364 12.11 2.92 -3.42
CA PHE A 364 11.32 4.09 -3.07
C PHE A 364 10.97 4.04 -1.57
N ILE A 365 10.61 5.17 -0.99
CA ILE A 365 10.09 5.26 0.36
C ILE A 365 8.56 5.32 0.31
N SER A 366 7.94 4.46 1.09
CA SER A 366 6.49 4.44 1.31
C SER A 366 6.16 4.18 2.78
N ALA A 367 7.02 4.64 3.69
CA ALA A 367 6.86 4.42 5.12
C ALA A 367 5.58 5.07 5.67
N PHE A 368 5.07 6.11 4.98
CA PHE A 368 3.89 6.88 5.36
C PHE A 368 2.81 6.88 4.27
N GLY A 369 3.02 6.14 3.17
CA GLY A 369 2.13 6.10 2.02
C GLY A 369 2.43 7.11 0.92
N GLU A 370 3.59 7.79 0.98
CA GLU A 370 4.00 8.84 0.05
C GLU A 370 4.49 8.31 -1.29
N HIS A 371 4.98 7.09 -1.35
CA HIS A 371 5.51 6.46 -2.55
C HIS A 371 6.54 7.32 -3.31
N VAL A 372 7.48 7.92 -2.57
CA VAL A 372 8.62 8.63 -3.17
C VAL A 372 9.56 7.63 -3.84
N ILE A 373 9.97 7.89 -5.09
CA ILE A 373 10.86 7.02 -5.87
C ILE A 373 12.27 7.62 -5.98
N ALA A 374 13.28 6.77 -6.26
CA ALA A 374 14.67 7.19 -6.34
C ALA A 374 14.88 8.35 -7.34
N LYS A 375 14.19 8.33 -8.47
CA LYS A 375 14.27 9.41 -9.46
C LYS A 375 13.82 10.76 -8.90
N GLU A 376 12.75 10.79 -8.11
CA GLU A 376 12.23 12.03 -7.51
C GLU A 376 13.25 12.63 -6.52
N VAL A 377 13.90 11.80 -5.69
CA VAL A 377 14.93 12.29 -4.77
C VAL A 377 16.19 12.74 -5.52
N GLU A 378 16.59 12.05 -6.58
CA GLU A 378 17.75 12.43 -7.40
C GLU A 378 17.51 13.75 -8.14
N GLU A 379 16.33 13.94 -8.73
CA GLU A 379 15.94 15.17 -9.42
C GLU A 379 15.81 16.35 -8.44
N ALA A 380 15.18 16.13 -7.27
CA ALA A 380 15.06 17.16 -6.23
C ALA A 380 16.45 17.61 -5.73
N LEU A 381 17.39 16.66 -5.52
CA LEU A 381 18.74 16.99 -5.10
C LEU A 381 19.49 17.77 -6.20
N ALA A 382 19.40 17.33 -7.46
CA ALA A 382 20.06 18.00 -8.59
C ALA A 382 19.54 19.45 -8.76
N GLU A 383 18.23 19.66 -8.67
CA GLU A 383 17.61 20.99 -8.72
C GLU A 383 18.10 21.87 -7.56
N THR A 384 18.16 21.31 -6.35
CA THR A 384 18.61 22.02 -5.16
C THR A 384 20.09 22.43 -5.28
N LEU A 385 20.96 21.53 -5.76
CA LEU A 385 22.37 21.84 -6.00
C LEU A 385 22.55 22.94 -7.03
N ALA A 386 21.73 22.97 -8.08
CA ALA A 386 21.76 24.02 -9.09
C ALA A 386 21.36 25.40 -8.53
N GLN A 387 20.45 25.44 -7.54
CA GLN A 387 19.96 26.68 -6.95
C GLN A 387 20.82 27.17 -5.77
N GLN A 388 21.24 26.28 -4.89
CA GLN A 388 21.91 26.60 -3.62
C GLN A 388 23.42 26.38 -3.66
N GLY A 389 23.92 25.74 -4.72
CA GLY A 389 25.33 25.32 -4.80
C GLY A 389 25.63 24.13 -3.90
N GLY A 390 26.93 23.82 -3.78
CA GLY A 390 27.41 22.61 -3.10
C GLY A 390 27.78 21.53 -4.10
N GLU A 391 28.48 20.50 -3.62
CA GLU A 391 28.85 19.33 -4.39
C GLU A 391 28.68 18.07 -3.53
N VAL A 392 28.01 17.05 -4.03
CA VAL A 392 27.68 15.83 -3.33
C VAL A 392 28.44 14.66 -3.93
N SER A 393 29.13 13.89 -3.09
CA SER A 393 29.80 12.64 -3.50
C SER A 393 28.83 11.47 -3.54
N GLU A 394 28.00 11.34 -2.50
CA GLU A 394 27.04 10.24 -2.38
C GLU A 394 25.93 10.59 -1.38
N PHE A 395 24.77 9.93 -1.48
CA PHE A 395 23.69 10.11 -0.54
C PHE A 395 22.78 8.88 -0.43
N THR A 396 22.01 8.83 0.65
CA THR A 396 20.88 7.91 0.82
C THR A 396 19.78 8.57 1.64
N VAL A 397 18.54 8.18 1.37
CA VAL A 397 17.36 8.68 2.11
C VAL A 397 16.69 7.52 2.80
N ALA A 398 16.38 7.70 4.06
CA ALA A 398 15.68 6.71 4.89
C ALA A 398 14.55 7.36 5.69
N PRO A 399 13.45 6.65 5.97
CA PRO A 399 12.38 7.19 6.79
C PRO A 399 12.78 7.17 8.27
N GLN A 400 12.52 8.27 9.00
CA GLN A 400 12.56 8.32 10.46
C GLN A 400 11.13 8.21 10.98
N VAL A 401 10.70 6.99 11.28
CA VAL A 401 9.32 6.70 11.71
C VAL A 401 9.11 6.92 13.22
N ASN A 402 10.19 6.87 14.01
CA ASN A 402 10.17 7.04 15.46
C ASN A 402 11.10 8.20 15.89
N PRO A 403 10.76 9.45 15.56
CA PRO A 403 11.55 10.61 16.01
C PRO A 403 11.44 10.80 17.54
N PRO A 404 12.28 11.68 18.14
CA PRO A 404 12.14 12.05 19.55
C PRO A 404 10.72 12.50 19.91
N ALA A 405 10.35 12.37 21.19
CA ALA A 405 9.03 12.74 21.68
C ALA A 405 8.67 14.20 21.34
N GLY A 406 7.51 14.41 20.73
CA GLY A 406 7.03 15.72 20.33
C GLY A 406 7.38 16.14 18.90
N GLU A 407 8.13 15.32 18.17
CA GLU A 407 8.43 15.56 16.75
C GLU A 407 7.60 14.66 15.84
N LEU A 408 7.31 15.16 14.63
CA LEU A 408 6.68 14.37 13.58
C LEU A 408 7.73 13.51 12.86
N PRO A 409 7.34 12.37 12.26
CA PRO A 409 8.21 11.61 11.38
C PRO A 409 8.73 12.44 10.20
N TYR A 410 9.82 12.01 9.58
CA TYR A 410 10.44 12.72 8.46
C TYR A 410 11.29 11.80 7.58
N HIS A 411 11.63 12.27 6.37
CA HIS A 411 12.68 11.70 5.56
C HIS A 411 14.04 12.24 6.02
N GLU A 412 14.94 11.36 6.38
CA GLU A 412 16.32 11.73 6.76
C GLU A 412 17.24 11.47 5.59
N TRP A 413 17.94 12.50 5.18
CA TRP A 413 18.88 12.49 4.07
C TRP A 413 20.30 12.45 4.61
N PHE A 414 20.98 11.34 4.43
CA PHE A 414 22.40 11.17 4.74
C PHE A 414 23.18 11.58 3.50
N ILE A 415 23.90 12.69 3.59
CA ILE A 415 24.61 13.27 2.43
C ILE A 415 26.09 13.40 2.73
N GLU A 416 26.93 12.81 1.87
CA GLU A 416 28.37 12.99 1.83
C GLU A 416 28.67 14.14 0.89
N PHE A 417 28.97 15.32 1.46
CA PHE A 417 29.32 16.50 0.68
C PHE A 417 30.79 16.50 0.32
N GLU A 418 31.10 16.70 -0.96
CA GLU A 418 32.42 17.08 -1.41
C GLU A 418 32.70 18.56 -1.08
N GLN A 419 31.71 19.42 -1.35
CA GLN A 419 31.64 20.80 -0.92
C GLN A 419 30.28 21.09 -0.32
N ALA A 420 30.22 21.43 0.97
CA ALA A 420 28.96 21.76 1.63
C ALA A 420 28.35 23.07 1.07
N PRO A 421 27.03 23.20 1.01
CA PRO A 421 26.38 24.45 0.66
C PRO A 421 26.70 25.54 1.70
N LYS A 422 26.60 26.82 1.30
CA LYS A 422 26.88 27.95 2.20
C LYS A 422 25.87 28.05 3.33
N ASP A 423 24.62 27.71 3.07
CA ASP A 423 23.50 27.72 4.02
C ASP A 423 22.79 26.37 3.96
N MET A 424 23.00 25.55 4.98
CA MET A 424 22.43 24.22 5.08
C MET A 424 20.91 24.26 5.34
N GLU A 425 20.41 25.25 6.04
CA GLU A 425 18.99 25.38 6.32
C GLU A 425 18.21 25.80 5.05
N ALA A 426 18.77 26.76 4.29
CA ALA A 426 18.22 27.14 2.99
C ALA A 426 18.27 25.96 2.00
N PHE A 427 19.36 25.19 2.01
CA PHE A 427 19.49 23.99 1.18
C PHE A 427 18.43 22.95 1.53
N ALA A 428 18.25 22.62 2.82
CA ALA A 428 17.22 21.67 3.26
C ALA A 428 15.80 22.13 2.92
N HIS A 429 15.54 23.44 3.02
CA HIS A 429 14.24 23.98 2.63
C HIS A 429 13.98 23.87 1.14
N THR A 430 14.96 24.21 0.30
CA THR A 430 14.86 24.09 -1.16
C THR A 430 14.68 22.64 -1.58
N LEU A 431 15.42 21.72 -0.96
CA LEU A 431 15.32 20.27 -1.23
C LEU A 431 13.93 19.72 -0.89
N ASP A 432 13.37 20.13 0.23
CA ASP A 432 12.02 19.74 0.63
C ASP A 432 10.96 20.27 -0.34
N GLN A 433 11.08 21.54 -0.78
CA GLN A 433 10.17 22.11 -1.78
C GLN A 433 10.28 21.42 -3.15
N ALA A 434 11.51 21.12 -3.58
CA ALA A 434 11.74 20.39 -4.83
C ALA A 434 11.11 18.98 -4.78
N LEU A 435 11.25 18.26 -3.65
CA LEU A 435 10.63 16.96 -3.47
C LEU A 435 9.10 17.06 -3.41
N GLN A 436 8.52 18.06 -2.77
CA GLN A 436 7.08 18.32 -2.77
C GLN A 436 6.54 18.63 -4.18
N ALA A 437 7.32 19.31 -5.01
CA ALA A 437 6.96 19.58 -6.41
C ALA A 437 6.95 18.29 -7.26
N GLN A 438 7.86 17.37 -6.99
CA GLN A 438 7.96 16.08 -7.68
C GLN A 438 6.89 15.07 -7.23
N ASN A 439 6.52 15.07 -5.93
CA ASN A 439 5.64 14.07 -5.35
C ASN A 439 4.48 14.69 -4.58
N SER A 440 3.28 14.62 -5.17
CA SER A 440 2.07 15.22 -4.59
C SER A 440 1.62 14.55 -3.28
N TYR A 441 1.94 13.27 -3.06
CA TYR A 441 1.60 12.59 -1.80
C TYR A 441 2.54 12.99 -0.67
N TYR A 442 3.82 13.13 -0.96
CA TYR A 442 4.77 13.69 0.00
C TYR A 442 4.34 15.10 0.41
N LYS A 443 3.94 15.93 -0.58
CA LYS A 443 3.39 17.27 -0.33
C LYS A 443 2.15 17.21 0.57
N ASP A 444 1.17 16.35 0.24
CA ASP A 444 -0.05 16.18 1.03
C ASP A 444 0.26 15.78 2.49
N LEU A 445 1.28 14.94 2.71
CA LEU A 445 1.69 14.53 4.05
C LEU A 445 2.39 15.65 4.83
N ILE A 446 3.16 16.50 4.17
CA ILE A 446 3.77 17.68 4.78
C ILE A 446 2.68 18.72 5.12
N GLU A 447 1.79 19.06 4.17
CA GLU A 447 0.68 20.01 4.38
C GLU A 447 -0.31 19.50 5.44
N GLY A 448 -0.58 18.19 5.46
CA GLY A 448 -1.43 17.53 6.45
C GLY A 448 -0.73 17.28 7.79
N LYS A 449 0.51 17.72 7.97
CA LYS A 449 1.33 17.53 9.18
C LYS A 449 1.38 16.07 9.67
N VAL A 450 1.40 15.13 8.75
CA VAL A 450 1.73 13.71 8.98
C VAL A 450 3.23 13.55 9.02
N LEU A 451 3.93 14.27 8.13
CA LEU A 451 5.38 14.39 8.12
C LEU A 451 5.79 15.82 8.45
N GLN A 452 6.93 15.97 9.11
CA GLN A 452 7.65 17.24 9.08
C GLN A 452 8.60 17.29 7.88
N ARG A 453 9.06 18.50 7.55
CA ARG A 453 10.07 18.73 6.53
C ARG A 453 11.27 17.81 6.73
N LEU A 454 11.85 17.36 5.61
CA LEU A 454 13.04 16.50 5.60
C LEU A 454 14.19 17.11 6.44
N ARG A 455 15.05 16.21 6.94
CA ARG A 455 16.28 16.59 7.64
C ARG A 455 17.49 16.08 6.90
N ILE A 456 18.56 16.87 6.89
CA ILE A 456 19.85 16.49 6.33
C ILE A 456 20.81 16.16 7.46
N THR A 457 21.38 14.97 7.39
CA THR A 457 22.47 14.51 8.26
C THR A 457 23.75 14.40 7.39
N PRO A 458 24.62 15.42 7.44
CA PRO A 458 25.90 15.32 6.73
C PRO A 458 26.75 14.20 7.30
N VAL A 459 27.30 13.35 6.42
CA VAL A 459 28.23 12.30 6.82
C VAL A 459 29.65 12.62 6.38
N PRO A 460 30.69 12.16 7.11
CA PRO A 460 32.09 12.40 6.76
C PRO A 460 32.45 11.82 5.39
N LYS A 461 33.42 12.44 4.71
CA LYS A 461 33.95 11.94 3.44
C LYS A 461 34.47 10.51 3.59
N GLY A 462 34.09 9.66 2.64
CA GLY A 462 34.45 8.24 2.60
C GLY A 462 33.52 7.32 3.40
N SER A 463 32.47 7.84 4.06
CA SER A 463 31.53 7.04 4.85
C SER A 463 30.82 5.98 4.01
N PHE A 464 30.34 6.34 2.83
CA PHE A 464 29.69 5.38 1.92
C PHE A 464 30.67 4.36 1.35
N ALA A 465 31.91 4.73 1.04
CA ALA A 465 32.93 3.81 0.61
C ALA A 465 33.28 2.79 1.71
N GLN A 466 33.40 3.24 2.95
CA GLN A 466 33.64 2.38 4.11
C GLN A 466 32.47 1.43 4.36
N TYR A 467 31.24 1.94 4.27
CA TYR A 467 30.02 1.12 4.34
C TYR A 467 30.03 0.04 3.27
N MET A 468 30.25 0.38 2.00
CA MET A 468 30.29 -0.57 0.89
C MET A 468 31.41 -1.62 1.07
N LYS A 469 32.56 -1.22 1.59
CA LYS A 469 33.65 -2.13 1.95
C LYS A 469 33.25 -3.12 3.02
N SER A 470 32.56 -2.66 4.07
CA SER A 470 32.06 -3.52 5.15
C SER A 470 31.04 -4.56 4.67
N GLN A 471 30.32 -4.25 3.58
CA GLN A 471 29.35 -5.16 2.96
C GLN A 471 30.00 -6.07 1.89
N GLY A 472 31.32 -6.00 1.67
CA GLY A 472 32.00 -6.73 0.58
C GLY A 472 31.57 -6.27 -0.82
N LYS A 473 31.01 -5.09 -0.96
CA LYS A 473 30.46 -4.53 -2.20
C LYS A 473 31.24 -3.33 -2.73
N LEU A 474 32.43 -3.05 -2.20
CA LEU A 474 33.23 -1.93 -2.69
C LEU A 474 33.83 -2.27 -4.06
N GLY A 475 33.52 -1.45 -5.06
CA GLY A 475 34.02 -1.59 -6.43
C GLY A 475 33.07 -2.37 -7.35
N GLY A 476 33.46 -2.53 -8.61
CA GLY A 476 32.64 -3.15 -9.65
C GLY A 476 31.43 -2.28 -10.06
N GLN A 477 30.29 -2.92 -10.34
CA GLN A 477 29.05 -2.23 -10.72
C GLN A 477 28.12 -1.97 -9.53
N ASN A 478 28.58 -2.20 -8.29
CA ASN A 478 27.77 -1.98 -7.10
C ASN A 478 27.58 -0.47 -6.88
N LYS A 479 26.33 -0.07 -6.65
CA LYS A 479 25.92 1.31 -6.36
C LYS A 479 25.30 1.39 -4.97
N THR A 480 25.47 2.54 -4.31
CA THR A 480 24.74 2.85 -3.10
C THR A 480 23.24 2.96 -3.42
N GLN A 481 22.42 2.48 -2.53
CA GLN A 481 20.97 2.65 -2.63
C GLN A 481 20.61 4.07 -2.20
N HIS A 482 20.16 4.91 -3.13
CA HIS A 482 19.80 6.31 -2.84
C HIS A 482 18.54 6.47 -2.02
N LEU A 483 17.70 5.44 -1.96
CA LEU A 483 16.41 5.50 -1.28
C LEU A 483 16.09 4.14 -0.65
N ALA A 484 15.85 4.11 0.65
CA ALA A 484 15.56 2.90 1.40
C ALA A 484 14.24 3.02 2.17
N ASN A 485 13.47 1.92 2.25
CA ASN A 485 12.26 1.84 3.09
C ASN A 485 12.56 1.54 4.56
N ASP A 486 13.83 1.28 4.88
CA ASP A 486 14.31 1.00 6.22
C ASP A 486 15.55 1.85 6.55
N ARG A 487 16.05 1.70 7.75
CA ARG A 487 17.21 2.45 8.23
C ARG A 487 18.51 1.65 8.22
N SER A 488 18.56 0.48 7.58
CA SER A 488 19.72 -0.42 7.62
C SER A 488 21.02 0.22 7.15
N ILE A 489 20.98 1.10 6.15
CA ILE A 489 22.12 1.91 5.69
C ILE A 489 22.31 3.11 6.60
N ALA A 490 21.24 3.86 6.86
CA ALA A 490 21.23 5.08 7.66
C ALA A 490 21.85 4.88 9.05
N ASP A 491 21.42 3.83 9.76
CA ASP A 491 21.92 3.55 11.12
C ASP A 491 23.41 3.22 11.12
N LYS A 492 23.91 2.47 10.12
CA LYS A 492 25.35 2.19 9.98
C LYS A 492 26.18 3.43 9.61
N LEU A 493 25.59 4.39 8.89
CA LEU A 493 26.26 5.66 8.62
C LEU A 493 26.25 6.58 9.84
N SER A 494 25.32 6.38 10.77
CA SER A 494 25.22 7.12 12.04
C SER A 494 26.11 6.55 13.15
N GLU A 495 26.48 5.28 13.08
CA GLU A 495 27.43 4.64 14.02
C GLU A 495 28.83 5.25 13.83
N LYS A 496 29.28 6.04 14.79
CA LYS A 496 30.62 6.68 14.82
C LYS A 496 31.64 5.75 15.45
#